data_86f74402acc1fb5aae1efa727f96a3a2
#
_entry.id   86f74402acc1fb5aae1efa727f96a3a2
#
_cell.length_a   1.000
_cell.length_b   1.000
_cell.length_c   1.000
_cell.angle_alpha   90.00
_cell.angle_beta   90.00
_cell.angle_gamma   90.00
#
_symmetry.space_group_name_H-M   'P 1'
#
loop_
_entity.id
_entity.type
_entity.pdbx_description
1 polymer ?
#
loop_
_entity_poly.entity_id
_entity_poly.type
_entity_poly.pdbx_seq_one_letter_code
_entity_poly.pdbx_strand_id
1 'polypeptide(L)'
;MPRLTIYLARFIGLFLLIVSASMVLDPDSIIEMATALIDDRALLLIVGLIALGIGLAIVVGHNVWSGGLMPILITLFGWSQLLRGLALLLLPAETQVAFFQVMRLEDFFYIYAGIPLVIGAYLTYAGFTSQYR
;
A
#
# COMPACT_ATOMS: atom_id res chain seq x y z
N MET A 1 17.78 15.19 4.34
CA MET A 1 16.63 14.64 3.63
C MET A 1 15.63 15.73 3.29
N PRO A 2 15.06 15.73 2.07
CA PRO A 2 14.02 16.69 1.73
C PRO A 2 12.79 16.55 2.64
N ARG A 3 12.13 17.64 2.91
CA ARG A 3 10.96 17.67 3.80
C ARG A 3 9.84 16.73 3.33
N LEU A 4 9.61 16.70 2.02
CA LEU A 4 8.59 15.83 1.45
C LEU A 4 8.89 14.35 1.69
N THR A 5 10.13 13.92 1.52
CA THR A 5 10.57 12.55 1.76
C THR A 5 10.32 12.15 3.22
N ILE A 6 10.67 13.00 4.16
CA ILE A 6 10.46 12.74 5.60
C ILE A 6 8.97 12.68 5.92
N TYR A 7 8.18 13.61 5.39
CA TYR A 7 6.73 13.62 5.57
C TYR A 7 6.10 12.34 5.04
N LEU A 8 6.43 11.95 3.82
CA LEU A 8 5.89 10.73 3.20
C LEU A 8 6.34 9.48 3.95
N ALA A 9 7.58 9.42 4.43
CA ALA A 9 8.06 8.30 5.23
C ALA A 9 7.24 8.14 6.51
N ARG A 10 6.97 9.24 7.21
CA ARG A 10 6.13 9.23 8.41
C ARG A 10 4.70 8.81 8.12
N PHE A 11 4.12 9.41 7.09
CA PHE A 11 2.72 9.15 6.72
C PHE A 11 2.53 7.70 6.26
N ILE A 12 3.30 7.26 5.26
CA ILE A 12 3.21 5.90 4.72
C ILE A 12 3.61 4.87 5.78
N GLY A 13 4.66 5.15 6.55
CA GLY A 13 5.11 4.26 7.60
C GLY A 13 4.04 4.01 8.65
N LEU A 14 3.44 5.06 9.18
CA LEU A 14 2.35 4.95 10.15
C LEU A 14 1.12 4.26 9.56
N PHE A 15 0.76 4.61 8.33
CA PHE A 15 -0.35 3.98 7.64
C PHE A 15 -0.14 2.47 7.50
N LEU A 16 1.03 2.04 7.02
CA LEU A 16 1.34 0.62 6.88
C LEU A 16 1.39 -0.10 8.22
N LEU A 17 1.92 0.53 9.27
CA LEU A 17 1.93 -0.04 10.61
C LEU A 17 0.52 -0.28 11.13
N ILE A 18 -0.35 0.71 11.01
CA ILE A 18 -1.72 0.61 11.52
C ILE A 18 -2.50 -0.47 10.75
N VAL A 19 -2.40 -0.47 9.41
CA VAL A 19 -3.08 -1.47 8.59
C VAL A 19 -2.56 -2.87 8.90
N SER A 20 -1.24 -3.05 8.97
CA SER A 20 -0.64 -4.35 9.27
C SER A 20 -0.98 -4.83 10.67
N ALA A 21 -1.00 -3.95 11.66
CA ALA A 21 -1.41 -4.27 13.01
C ALA A 21 -2.87 -4.77 13.05
N SER A 22 -3.77 -4.11 12.33
CA SER A 22 -5.17 -4.56 12.25
C SER A 22 -5.30 -5.93 11.59
N MET A 23 -4.49 -6.22 10.57
CA MET A 23 -4.46 -7.53 9.93
C MET A 23 -4.02 -8.64 10.90
N VAL A 24 -3.00 -8.37 11.71
CA VAL A 24 -2.48 -9.36 12.67
C VAL A 24 -3.43 -9.55 13.84
N LEU A 25 -4.10 -8.49 14.29
CA LEU A 25 -5.03 -8.56 15.43
C LEU A 25 -6.32 -9.31 15.14
N ASP A 26 -6.83 -9.21 13.92
CA ASP A 26 -8.08 -9.88 13.53
C ASP A 26 -8.00 -10.35 12.07
N PRO A 27 -7.26 -11.45 11.81
CA PRO A 27 -7.09 -11.96 10.45
C PRO A 27 -8.40 -12.34 9.77
N ASP A 28 -9.31 -12.97 10.50
CA ASP A 28 -10.57 -13.48 9.93
C ASP A 28 -11.45 -12.33 9.42
N SER A 29 -11.59 -11.26 10.18
CA SER A 29 -12.35 -10.08 9.76
C SER A 29 -11.74 -9.42 8.53
N ILE A 30 -10.43 -9.35 8.45
CA ILE A 30 -9.74 -8.74 7.30
C ILE A 30 -9.94 -9.59 6.05
N ILE A 31 -9.83 -10.92 6.16
CA ILE A 31 -10.07 -11.84 5.04
C ILE A 31 -11.52 -11.74 4.57
N GLU A 32 -12.47 -11.71 5.50
CA GLU A 32 -13.90 -11.56 5.20
C GLU A 32 -14.19 -10.25 4.46
N MET A 33 -13.66 -9.14 4.95
CA MET A 33 -13.83 -7.84 4.32
C MET A 33 -13.19 -7.79 2.93
N ALA A 34 -12.01 -8.37 2.75
CA ALA A 34 -11.35 -8.43 1.45
C ALA A 34 -12.15 -9.25 0.44
N THR A 35 -12.70 -10.38 0.88
CA THR A 35 -13.55 -11.23 0.05
C THR A 35 -14.85 -10.52 -0.34
N ALA A 36 -15.49 -9.84 0.60
CA ALA A 36 -16.68 -9.05 0.32
C ALA A 36 -16.40 -7.89 -0.65
N LEU A 37 -15.24 -7.25 -0.51
CA LEU A 37 -14.82 -6.15 -1.38
C LEU A 37 -14.67 -6.59 -2.83
N ILE A 38 -14.06 -7.75 -3.09
CA ILE A 38 -13.82 -8.23 -4.45
C ILE A 38 -15.12 -8.54 -5.19
N ASP A 39 -16.19 -8.83 -4.47
CA ASP A 39 -17.50 -9.10 -5.02
C ASP A 39 -18.35 -7.84 -5.24
N ASP A 40 -17.89 -6.69 -4.75
CA ASP A 40 -18.61 -5.41 -4.87
C ASP A 40 -17.88 -4.47 -5.85
N ARG A 41 -18.41 -4.37 -7.06
CA ARG A 41 -17.81 -3.58 -8.14
C ARG A 41 -17.77 -2.07 -7.82
N ALA A 42 -18.78 -1.56 -7.13
CA ALA A 42 -18.82 -0.14 -6.76
C ALA A 42 -17.72 0.20 -5.75
N LEU A 43 -17.54 -0.65 -4.75
CA LEU A 43 -16.45 -0.49 -3.78
C LEU A 43 -15.07 -0.64 -4.43
N LEU A 44 -14.91 -1.59 -5.36
CA LEU A 44 -13.65 -1.74 -6.11
C LEU A 44 -13.33 -0.50 -6.92
N LEU A 45 -14.32 0.13 -7.53
CA LEU A 45 -14.13 1.39 -8.24
C LEU A 45 -13.64 2.49 -7.31
N ILE A 46 -14.27 2.64 -6.15
CA ILE A 46 -13.88 3.64 -5.16
C ILE A 46 -12.44 3.39 -4.67
N VAL A 47 -12.12 2.15 -4.33
CA VAL A 47 -10.76 1.77 -3.91
C VAL A 47 -9.75 2.04 -5.02
N GLY A 48 -10.11 1.73 -6.27
CA GLY A 48 -9.26 1.99 -7.43
C GLY A 48 -8.99 3.47 -7.64
N LEU A 49 -10.00 4.33 -7.50
CA LEU A 49 -9.84 5.77 -7.61
C LEU A 49 -8.96 6.34 -6.49
N ILE A 50 -9.13 5.87 -5.27
CA ILE A 50 -8.28 6.27 -4.13
C ILE A 50 -6.84 5.84 -4.36
N ALA A 51 -6.62 4.58 -4.75
CA ALA A 51 -5.28 4.06 -5.02
C ALA A 51 -4.61 4.81 -6.18
N LEU A 52 -5.34 5.10 -7.26
CA LEU A 52 -4.85 5.87 -8.39
C LEU A 52 -4.45 7.28 -7.96
N GLY A 53 -5.29 7.96 -7.17
CA GLY A 53 -5.02 9.30 -6.67
C GLY A 53 -3.77 9.35 -5.79
N ILE A 54 -3.66 8.43 -4.85
CA ILE A 54 -2.47 8.33 -3.98
C ILE A 54 -1.23 8.01 -4.82
N GLY A 55 -1.32 7.04 -5.72
CA GLY A 55 -0.20 6.63 -6.57
C GLY A 55 0.27 7.78 -7.46
N LEU A 56 -0.64 8.50 -8.11
CA LEU A 56 -0.30 9.66 -8.93
C LEU A 56 0.34 10.77 -8.10
N ALA A 57 -0.22 11.07 -6.94
CA ALA A 57 0.32 12.12 -6.06
C ALA A 57 1.77 11.81 -5.67
N ILE A 58 2.06 10.57 -5.33
CA ILE A 58 3.42 10.16 -4.94
C ILE A 58 4.34 10.13 -6.16
N VAL A 59 3.93 9.48 -7.26
CA VAL A 59 4.79 9.34 -8.45
C VAL A 59 5.10 10.72 -9.07
N VAL A 60 4.14 11.61 -9.12
CA VAL A 60 4.37 12.97 -9.65
C VAL A 60 5.20 13.82 -8.69
N GLY A 61 4.94 13.72 -7.39
CA GLY A 61 5.61 14.55 -6.38
C GLY A 61 6.90 13.96 -5.82
N HIS A 62 7.08 12.65 -5.90
CA HIS A 62 8.21 11.95 -5.28
C HIS A 62 8.63 10.73 -6.09
N ASN A 63 9.29 10.95 -7.22
CA ASN A 63 9.83 9.87 -8.05
C ASN A 63 11.35 9.83 -7.89
N VAL A 64 11.81 9.37 -6.72
CA VAL A 64 13.21 9.39 -6.31
C VAL A 64 13.73 7.96 -6.16
N TRP A 65 14.74 7.63 -6.96
CA TRP A 65 15.33 6.29 -7.02
C TRP A 65 16.75 6.22 -6.43
N SER A 66 17.16 7.25 -5.72
CA SER A 66 18.49 7.37 -5.12
C SER A 66 18.42 8.03 -3.74
N GLY A 67 19.53 8.05 -3.03
CA GLY A 67 19.60 8.70 -1.72
C GLY A 67 19.27 7.79 -0.54
N GLY A 68 19.29 6.48 -0.74
CA GLY A 68 19.08 5.49 0.30
C GLY A 68 17.80 4.69 0.16
N LEU A 69 17.54 3.83 1.12
CA LEU A 69 16.40 2.91 1.08
C LEU A 69 15.06 3.64 1.29
N MET A 70 15.02 4.63 2.16
CA MET A 70 13.78 5.34 2.50
C MET A 70 13.11 6.00 1.28
N PRO A 71 13.80 6.84 0.47
CA PRO A 71 13.16 7.42 -0.72
C PRO A 71 12.72 6.37 -1.74
N ILE A 72 13.50 5.32 -1.91
CA ILE A 72 13.19 4.24 -2.86
C ILE A 72 11.91 3.50 -2.45
N LEU A 73 11.76 3.17 -1.17
CA LEU A 73 10.55 2.51 -0.67
C LEU A 73 9.30 3.37 -0.85
N ILE A 74 9.40 4.68 -0.63
CA ILE A 74 8.30 5.62 -0.86
C ILE A 74 7.90 5.62 -2.33
N THR A 75 8.87 5.68 -3.22
CA THR A 75 8.64 5.67 -4.67
C THR A 75 8.02 4.36 -5.12
N LEU A 76 8.50 3.22 -4.62
CA LEU A 76 7.92 1.91 -4.91
C LEU A 76 6.48 1.79 -4.41
N PHE A 77 6.19 2.33 -3.23
CA PHE A 77 4.82 2.38 -2.72
C PHE A 77 3.91 3.20 -3.65
N GLY A 78 4.37 4.36 -4.10
CA GLY A 78 3.62 5.19 -5.04
C GLY A 78 3.32 4.47 -6.35
N TRP A 79 4.33 3.84 -6.95
CA TRP A 79 4.16 3.05 -8.17
C TRP A 79 3.23 1.86 -7.97
N SER A 80 3.33 1.17 -6.84
CA SER A 80 2.43 0.05 -6.54
C SER A 80 0.96 0.49 -6.45
N GLN A 81 0.70 1.62 -5.81
CA GLN A 81 -0.66 2.18 -5.73
C GLN A 81 -1.17 2.65 -7.10
N LEU A 82 -0.31 3.27 -7.91
CA LEU A 82 -0.66 3.68 -9.27
C LEU A 82 -1.07 2.48 -10.13
N LEU A 83 -0.24 1.45 -10.15
CA LEU A 83 -0.51 0.23 -10.92
C LEU A 83 -1.77 -0.50 -10.43
N ARG A 84 -1.95 -0.57 -9.12
CA ARG A 84 -3.15 -1.15 -8.52
C ARG A 84 -4.41 -0.36 -8.89
N GLY A 85 -4.36 0.96 -8.82
CA GLY A 85 -5.48 1.82 -9.21
C GLY A 85 -5.84 1.65 -10.68
N LEU A 86 -4.84 1.62 -11.57
CA LEU A 86 -5.06 1.37 -12.99
C LEU A 86 -5.68 0.00 -13.23
N ALA A 87 -5.18 -1.03 -12.56
CA ALA A 87 -5.72 -2.38 -12.68
C ALA A 87 -7.18 -2.46 -12.23
N LEU A 88 -7.52 -1.84 -11.10
CA LEU A 88 -8.89 -1.84 -10.58
C LEU A 88 -9.87 -1.07 -11.48
N LEU A 89 -9.40 -0.07 -12.21
CA LEU A 89 -10.25 0.71 -13.11
C LEU A 89 -10.36 0.10 -14.51
N LEU A 90 -9.30 -0.50 -15.03
CA LEU A 90 -9.20 -0.87 -16.44
C LEU A 90 -9.40 -2.36 -16.70
N LEU A 91 -9.10 -3.24 -15.74
CA LEU A 91 -9.25 -4.68 -15.92
C LEU A 91 -10.69 -5.13 -15.73
N PRO A 92 -11.15 -6.15 -16.49
CA PRO A 92 -12.47 -6.76 -16.30
C PRO A 92 -12.61 -7.36 -14.89
N ALA A 93 -13.86 -7.42 -14.41
CA ALA A 93 -14.15 -7.98 -13.09
C ALA A 93 -13.66 -9.42 -12.93
N GLU A 94 -13.79 -10.24 -13.97
CA GLU A 94 -13.34 -11.63 -13.96
C GLU A 94 -11.83 -11.75 -13.77
N THR A 95 -11.05 -10.86 -14.41
CA THR A 95 -9.59 -10.81 -14.27
C THR A 95 -9.21 -10.40 -12.84
N GLN A 96 -9.90 -9.46 -12.24
CA GLN A 96 -9.66 -9.04 -10.86
C GLN A 96 -9.94 -10.16 -9.85
N VAL A 97 -11.04 -10.87 -10.03
CA VAL A 97 -11.40 -12.03 -9.21
C VAL A 97 -10.36 -13.14 -9.36
N ALA A 98 -9.95 -13.43 -10.59
CA ALA A 98 -8.92 -14.45 -10.86
C ALA A 98 -7.59 -14.09 -10.20
N PHE A 99 -7.17 -12.83 -10.28
CA PHE A 99 -5.95 -12.34 -9.62
C PHE A 99 -6.04 -12.48 -8.09
N PHE A 100 -7.18 -12.10 -7.50
CA PHE A 100 -7.42 -12.25 -6.07
C PHE A 100 -7.32 -13.71 -5.62
N GLN A 101 -7.89 -14.63 -6.40
CA GLN A 101 -7.83 -16.07 -6.12
C GLN A 101 -6.39 -16.60 -6.20
N VAL A 102 -5.61 -16.14 -7.19
CA VAL A 102 -4.20 -16.51 -7.33
C VAL A 102 -3.35 -16.01 -6.17
N MET A 103 -3.69 -14.88 -5.57
CA MET A 103 -2.99 -14.35 -4.40
C MET A 103 -3.08 -15.29 -3.19
N ARG A 104 -4.12 -16.12 -3.10
CA ARG A 104 -4.32 -17.07 -1.99
C ARG A 104 -4.18 -16.40 -0.64
N LEU A 105 -4.98 -15.35 -0.41
CA LEU A 105 -4.88 -14.49 0.77
C LEU A 105 -4.94 -15.29 2.09
N GLU A 106 -5.81 -16.31 2.17
CA GLU A 106 -5.94 -17.13 3.36
C GLU A 106 -4.67 -17.93 3.67
N ASP A 107 -4.01 -18.47 2.64
CA ASP A 107 -2.82 -19.31 2.80
C ASP A 107 -1.57 -18.49 3.12
N PHE A 108 -1.47 -17.29 2.56
CA PHE A 108 -0.29 -16.42 2.68
C PHE A 108 -0.56 -15.14 3.47
N PHE A 109 -1.61 -15.14 4.30
CA PHE A 109 -2.06 -13.95 5.02
C PHE A 109 -0.94 -13.29 5.82
N TYR A 110 -0.16 -14.06 6.57
CA TYR A 110 0.90 -13.50 7.42
C TYR A 110 2.07 -12.93 6.60
N ILE A 111 2.29 -13.41 5.39
CA ILE A 111 3.25 -12.80 4.46
C ILE A 111 2.73 -11.43 4.02
N TYR A 112 1.46 -11.34 3.63
CA TYR A 112 0.84 -10.07 3.21
C TYR A 112 0.70 -9.06 4.35
N ALA A 113 0.63 -9.53 5.58
CA ALA A 113 0.64 -8.67 6.77
C ALA A 113 2.06 -8.29 7.21
N GLY A 114 3.00 -9.24 7.14
CA GLY A 114 4.36 -9.07 7.63
C GLY A 114 5.21 -8.13 6.79
N ILE A 115 5.10 -8.19 5.46
CA ILE A 115 5.87 -7.32 4.57
C ILE A 115 5.54 -5.84 4.81
N PRO A 116 4.27 -5.40 4.79
CA PRO A 116 3.94 -4.00 5.10
C PRO A 116 4.30 -3.63 6.54
N LEU A 117 4.21 -4.55 7.48
CA LEU A 117 4.60 -4.30 8.87
C LEU A 117 6.08 -3.93 8.98
N VAL A 118 6.96 -4.68 8.34
CA VAL A 118 8.40 -4.41 8.33
C VAL A 118 8.72 -3.10 7.63
N ILE A 119 8.13 -2.89 6.45
CA ILE A 119 8.33 -1.64 5.68
C ILE A 119 7.80 -0.44 6.48
N GLY A 120 6.61 -0.56 7.07
CA GLY A 120 6.01 0.48 7.87
C GLY A 120 6.84 0.83 9.11
N ALA A 121 7.35 -0.19 9.80
CA ALA A 121 8.25 0.01 10.95
C ALA A 121 9.54 0.75 10.55
N TYR A 122 10.16 0.33 9.45
CA TYR A 122 11.36 0.99 8.94
C TYR A 122 11.11 2.44 8.55
N LEU A 123 10.06 2.70 7.75
CA LEU A 123 9.74 4.05 7.28
C LEU A 123 9.37 4.98 8.45
N THR A 124 8.63 4.48 9.42
CA THR A 124 8.28 5.25 10.62
C THR A 124 9.53 5.61 11.40
N TYR A 125 10.38 4.64 11.69
CA TYR A 125 11.63 4.87 12.40
C TYR A 125 12.53 5.87 11.65
N ALA A 126 12.78 5.61 10.36
CA ALA A 126 13.63 6.47 9.53
C ALA A 126 13.04 7.88 9.38
N GLY A 127 11.72 7.99 9.22
CA GLY A 127 11.05 9.28 9.07
C GLY A 127 11.08 10.12 10.33
N PHE A 128 10.93 9.52 11.52
CA PHE A 128 10.95 10.26 12.79
C PHE A 128 12.36 10.52 13.31
N THR A 129 13.35 9.76 12.90
CA THR A 129 14.76 10.00 13.30
C THR A 129 15.51 10.90 12.33
N SER A 130 14.99 11.10 11.11
CA SER A 130 15.61 11.99 10.11
C SER A 130 15.31 13.46 10.42
N GLN A 131 16.30 14.31 10.15
CA GLN A 131 16.17 15.76 10.35
C GLN A 131 15.82 16.44 9.03
N TYR A 132 14.99 17.47 9.11
CA TYR A 132 14.68 18.32 7.99
C TYR A 132 15.94 19.12 7.58
N ARG A 133 16.17 19.19 6.28
CA ARG A 133 17.17 20.05 5.68
C ARG A 133 16.55 21.19 4.89
#